data_b2f4756f095cab3a8f42909ace573483
#
_entry.id   b2f4756f095cab3a8f42909ace573483
#
_cell.length_a   1.000
_cell.length_b   1.000
_cell.length_c   1.000
_cell.angle_alpha   90.00
_cell.angle_beta   90.00
_cell.angle_gamma   90.00
#
_symmetry.space_group_name_H-M   'P 1'
#
loop_
_entity.id
_entity.type
_entity.pdbx_description
1 polymer ?
#
loop_
_entity_poly.entity_id
_entity_poly.type
_entity_poly.pdbx_seq_one_letter_code
_entity_poly.pdbx_strand_id
1 'polypeptide(L)'
;HKSAKVNSIRTRNLIEQCDIAVVRFGEKYKQWNAAFDAGYASALGKPVVTLHDEALTHALKEVDGAAAAVAQTPEQVVRILGYAINGKL
;
A
#
# COMPACT_ATOMS: atom_id res chain seq x y z
N HIS A 1 -7.51 18.64 12.93
CA HIS A 1 -8.94 18.64 12.69
C HIS A 1 -9.56 17.32 13.16
N LYS A 2 -10.72 17.38 13.76
CA LYS A 2 -11.34 16.18 14.37
C LYS A 2 -11.60 15.07 13.35
N SER A 3 -12.11 15.41 12.17
CA SER A 3 -12.40 14.42 11.13
C SER A 3 -11.14 13.70 10.68
N ALA A 4 -10.06 14.44 10.52
CA ALA A 4 -8.80 13.84 10.09
C ALA A 4 -8.26 12.88 11.15
N LYS A 5 -8.39 13.24 12.43
CA LYS A 5 -7.92 12.37 13.51
C LYS A 5 -8.74 11.10 13.61
N VAL A 6 -10.05 11.20 13.47
CA VAL A 6 -10.92 10.04 13.51
C VAL A 6 -10.63 9.11 12.34
N ASN A 7 -10.45 9.68 11.14
CA ASN A 7 -10.09 8.88 9.97
C ASN A 7 -8.75 8.19 10.14
N SER A 8 -7.79 8.87 10.76
CA SER A 8 -6.49 8.29 11.02
C SER A 8 -6.58 7.08 11.97
N ILE A 9 -7.40 7.17 13.01
CA ILE A 9 -7.62 6.06 13.92
C ILE A 9 -8.23 4.88 13.17
N ARG A 10 -9.24 5.14 12.34
CA ARG A 10 -9.90 4.10 11.58
C ARG A 10 -8.93 3.41 10.61
N THR A 11 -8.14 4.21 9.91
CA THR A 11 -7.18 3.66 8.95
C THR A 11 -6.16 2.76 9.65
N ARG A 12 -5.63 3.18 10.78
CA ARG A 12 -4.68 2.37 11.52
C ARG A 12 -5.30 1.06 12.00
N ASN A 13 -6.55 1.11 12.49
CA ASN A 13 -7.23 -0.09 12.91
C ASN A 13 -7.40 -1.08 11.75
N LEU A 14 -7.75 -0.58 10.57
CA LEU A 14 -7.90 -1.42 9.40
C LEU A 14 -6.58 -2.07 8.99
N ILE A 15 -5.49 -1.30 9.04
CA ILE A 15 -4.17 -1.83 8.71
C ILE A 15 -3.77 -2.91 9.72
N GLU A 16 -4.02 -2.69 10.99
CA GLU A 16 -3.69 -3.67 12.03
C GLU A 16 -4.45 -4.98 11.85
N GLN A 17 -5.64 -4.91 11.28
CA GLN A 17 -6.49 -6.09 11.09
C GLN A 17 -6.28 -6.78 9.75
N CYS A 18 -5.61 -6.16 8.80
CA CYS A 18 -5.48 -6.73 7.47
C CYS A 18 -4.38 -7.80 7.43
N ASP A 19 -4.47 -8.66 6.43
CA ASP A 19 -3.43 -9.65 6.14
C ASP A 19 -2.41 -9.12 5.14
N ILE A 20 -2.87 -8.30 4.19
CA ILE A 20 -2.04 -7.70 3.16
C ILE A 20 -2.54 -6.27 2.97
N ALA A 21 -1.62 -5.32 2.95
CA ALA A 21 -1.97 -3.92 2.73
C ALA A 21 -1.66 -3.54 1.28
N VAL A 22 -2.68 -3.12 0.54
CA VAL A 22 -2.51 -2.59 -0.81
C VAL A 22 -2.56 -1.08 -0.71
N VAL A 23 -1.47 -0.42 -1.12
CA VAL A 23 -1.35 1.02 -1.00
C VAL A 23 -1.19 1.64 -2.37
N ARG A 24 -2.14 2.49 -2.75
CA ARG A 24 -2.13 3.16 -4.05
C ARG A 24 -1.59 4.57 -3.92
N PHE A 25 -0.65 4.90 -4.79
CA PHE A 25 -0.09 6.24 -4.88
C PHE A 25 -0.62 6.91 -6.14
N GLY A 26 -1.41 7.96 -5.95
CA GLY A 26 -1.97 8.71 -7.06
C GLY A 26 -0.99 9.73 -7.63
N GLU A 27 -1.35 10.30 -8.77
CA GLU A 27 -0.49 11.24 -9.46
C GLU A 27 -0.53 12.63 -8.85
N LYS A 28 -1.63 13.08 -8.33
CA LYS A 28 -1.80 14.48 -8.02
C LYS A 28 -1.42 14.70 -6.59
N TYR A 29 -1.45 14.63 -5.67
CA TYR A 29 -0.97 14.91 -4.34
C TYR A 29 -1.42 13.79 -3.39
N LYS A 30 -0.99 13.89 -2.18
CA LYS A 30 -1.42 12.98 -1.12
C LYS A 30 -0.70 11.64 -1.11
N GLN A 31 0.44 11.58 -1.78
CA GLN A 31 1.31 10.43 -1.63
C GLN A 31 1.82 10.31 -0.19
N TRP A 32 1.80 11.41 0.54
CA TRP A 32 2.30 11.40 1.92
C TRP A 32 1.46 10.50 2.81
N ASN A 33 0.14 10.55 2.69
CA ASN A 33 -0.72 9.68 3.50
C ASN A 33 -0.52 8.22 3.10
N ALA A 34 -0.41 7.95 1.82
CA ALA A 34 -0.17 6.59 1.34
C ALA A 34 1.19 6.08 1.81
N ALA A 35 2.22 6.94 1.77
CA ALA A 35 3.54 6.56 2.24
C ALA A 35 3.54 6.26 3.74
N PHE A 36 2.80 7.04 4.51
CA PHE A 36 2.65 6.81 5.94
C PHE A 36 1.99 5.46 6.19
N ASP A 37 0.91 5.16 5.46
CA ASP A 37 0.18 3.90 5.62
C ASP A 37 1.07 2.70 5.25
N ALA A 38 1.83 2.83 4.17
CA ALA A 38 2.75 1.78 3.75
C ALA A 38 3.82 1.53 4.82
N GLY A 39 4.38 2.60 5.38
CA GLY A 39 5.38 2.49 6.44
C GLY A 39 4.81 1.87 7.70
N TYR A 40 3.60 2.27 8.06
CA TYR A 40 2.94 1.71 9.24
C TYR A 40 2.69 0.21 9.07
N ALA A 41 2.14 -0.19 7.93
CA ALA A 41 1.90 -1.60 7.65
C ALA A 41 3.20 -2.39 7.67
N SER A 42 4.24 -1.85 7.05
CA SER A 42 5.55 -2.50 7.01
C SER A 42 6.12 -2.68 8.41
N ALA A 43 6.00 -1.66 9.26
CA ALA A 43 6.48 -1.73 10.64
C ALA A 43 5.75 -2.78 11.46
N LEU A 44 4.48 -3.05 11.13
CA LEU A 44 3.70 -4.09 11.78
C LEU A 44 3.99 -5.49 11.21
N GLY A 45 4.86 -5.58 10.24
CA GLY A 45 5.17 -6.86 9.60
C GLY A 45 4.13 -7.31 8.58
N LYS A 46 3.23 -6.42 8.16
CA LYS A 46 2.25 -6.75 7.13
C LYS A 46 2.91 -6.69 5.76
N PRO A 47 2.65 -7.67 4.88
CA PRO A 47 3.10 -7.54 3.50
C PRO A 47 2.40 -6.35 2.84
N VAL A 48 3.17 -5.57 2.11
CA VAL A 48 2.65 -4.38 1.42
C VAL A 48 2.76 -4.60 -0.09
N VAL A 49 1.67 -4.34 -0.80
CA VAL A 49 1.67 -4.27 -2.26
C VAL A 49 1.48 -2.82 -2.63
N THR A 50 2.44 -2.23 -3.32
CA THR A 50 2.29 -0.85 -3.78
C THR A 50 1.71 -0.84 -5.18
N LEU A 51 0.90 0.18 -5.46
CA LEU A 51 0.28 0.37 -6.76
C LEU A 51 0.51 1.82 -7.17
N HIS A 52 1.29 2.03 -8.22
CA HIS A 52 1.54 3.37 -8.72
C HIS A 52 2.01 3.32 -10.17
N ASP A 53 1.91 4.46 -10.84
CA ASP A 53 2.42 4.62 -12.19
C ASP A 53 3.94 4.45 -12.21
N GLU A 54 4.45 3.97 -13.34
CA GLU A 54 5.89 3.82 -13.53
C GLU A 54 6.63 5.14 -13.34
N ALA A 55 5.98 6.25 -13.68
CA ALA A 55 6.58 7.57 -13.55
C ALA A 55 6.96 7.90 -12.10
N LEU A 56 6.35 7.24 -11.10
CA LEU A 56 6.64 7.49 -9.70
C LEU A 56 7.71 6.55 -9.13
N THR A 57 8.26 5.66 -9.93
CA THR A 57 9.20 4.64 -9.46
C THR A 57 10.39 5.24 -8.73
N HIS A 58 11.00 6.29 -9.29
CA HIS A 58 12.17 6.90 -8.65
C HIS A 58 11.80 7.56 -7.32
N ALA A 59 10.67 8.27 -7.29
CA ALA A 59 10.24 8.97 -6.08
C ALA A 59 9.87 8.00 -4.96
N LEU A 60 9.40 6.81 -5.31
CA LEU A 60 8.91 5.82 -4.35
C LEU A 60 9.87 4.65 -4.16
N LYS A 61 11.13 4.81 -4.56
CA LYS A 61 12.08 3.69 -4.53
C LYS A 61 12.24 3.07 -3.15
N GLU A 62 12.17 3.86 -2.08
CA GLU A 62 12.33 3.33 -0.74
C GLU A 62 11.06 2.62 -0.28
N VAL A 63 9.91 3.18 -0.62
CA VAL A 63 8.63 2.55 -0.30
C VAL A 63 8.53 1.21 -1.04
N ASP A 64 8.84 1.22 -2.34
CA ASP A 64 8.82 0.00 -3.14
C ASP A 64 9.84 -1.01 -2.64
N GLY A 65 10.98 -0.53 -2.16
CA GLY A 65 12.00 -1.41 -1.62
C GLY A 65 11.56 -2.16 -0.37
N ALA A 66 10.65 -1.58 0.40
CA ALA A 66 10.09 -2.22 1.59
C ALA A 66 8.85 -3.06 1.27
N ALA A 67 8.31 -2.96 0.06
CA ALA A 67 7.10 -3.67 -0.31
C ALA A 67 7.41 -5.12 -0.69
N ALA A 68 6.42 -5.99 -0.49
CA ALA A 68 6.51 -7.37 -0.94
C ALA A 68 6.32 -7.48 -2.44
N ALA A 69 5.56 -6.57 -3.04
CA ALA A 69 5.35 -6.53 -4.49
C ALA A 69 4.98 -5.12 -4.91
N VAL A 70 5.28 -4.81 -6.17
CA VAL A 70 4.99 -3.50 -6.76
C VAL A 70 4.14 -3.74 -8.01
N ALA A 71 3.01 -3.05 -8.11
CA ALA A 71 2.10 -3.15 -9.25
C ALA A 71 1.92 -1.78 -9.88
N GLN A 72 1.63 -1.77 -11.16
CA GLN A 72 1.37 -0.54 -11.92
C GLN A 72 -0.09 -0.42 -12.32
N THR A 73 -0.84 -1.51 -12.28
CA THR A 73 -2.26 -1.51 -12.63
C THR A 73 -3.05 -2.30 -11.59
N PRO A 74 -4.35 -1.98 -11.44
CA PRO A 74 -5.21 -2.78 -10.55
C PRO A 74 -5.26 -4.24 -10.94
N GLU A 75 -5.18 -4.56 -12.24
CA GLU A 75 -5.18 -5.93 -12.71
C GLU A 75 -3.98 -6.71 -12.18
N GLN A 76 -2.83 -6.05 -12.12
CA GLN A 76 -1.63 -6.67 -11.55
C GLN A 76 -1.80 -6.94 -10.05
N VAL A 77 -2.46 -6.02 -9.33
CA VAL A 77 -2.75 -6.23 -7.92
C VAL A 77 -3.63 -7.47 -7.74
N VAL A 78 -4.67 -7.60 -8.56
CA VAL A 78 -5.57 -8.75 -8.47
C VAL A 78 -4.81 -10.05 -8.69
N ARG A 79 -3.89 -10.08 -9.65
CA ARG A 79 -3.06 -11.26 -9.90
C ARG A 79 -2.15 -11.59 -8.73
N ILE A 80 -1.52 -10.58 -8.17
CA ILE A 80 -0.64 -10.76 -7.01
C ILE A 80 -1.41 -11.34 -5.84
N LEU A 81 -2.57 -10.76 -5.54
CA LEU A 81 -3.41 -11.23 -4.44
C LEU A 81 -3.92 -12.65 -4.71
N GLY A 82 -4.32 -12.92 -5.95
CA GLY A 82 -4.76 -14.25 -6.33
C GLY A 82 -3.67 -15.30 -6.13
N TYR A 83 -2.45 -14.98 -6.50
CA TYR A 83 -1.33 -15.87 -6.28
C TYR A 83 -1.04 -16.04 -4.79
N ALA A 84 -1.04 -14.94 -4.03
CA ALA A 84 -0.75 -15.00 -2.60
C ALA A 84 -1.77 -15.83 -1.83
N ILE A 85 -3.03 -15.79 -2.25
CA ILE A 85 -4.11 -16.48 -1.55
C ILE A 85 -4.25 -17.93 -2.05
N ASN A 86 -4.17 -18.13 -3.36
CA ASN A 86 -4.48 -19.42 -3.99
C ASN A 86 -3.25 -20.21 -4.45
N GLY A 87 -2.09 -19.59 -4.49
CA GLY A 87 -0.87 -20.23 -4.97
C GLY A 87 -0.80 -20.45 -6.47
N LYS A 88 -1.65 -19.77 -7.25
CA LYS A 88 -1.70 -19.90 -8.70
C LYS A 88 -1.78 -18.54 -9.36
N LEU A 89 -1.00 -18.35 -10.40
CA LEU A 89 -1.04 -17.13 -11.21
C LEU A 89 -2.15 -17.15 -12.26
#